data_4df216b03085a3b7b0d317e1e3b0f5a7
#
_entry.id   4df216b03085a3b7b0d317e1e3b0f5a7
#
_cell.length_a   1.000
_cell.length_b   1.000
_cell.length_c   1.000
_cell.angle_alpha   90.00
_cell.angle_beta   90.00
_cell.angle_gamma   90.00
#
_symmetry.space_group_name_H-M   'P 1'
#
loop_
_entity.id
_entity.type
_entity.pdbx_description
1 polymer ?
#
loop_
_entity_poly.entity_id
_entity_poly.type
_entity_poly.pdbx_seq_one_letter_code
_entity_poly.pdbx_strand_id
1 'polypeptide(L)'
;MHTAQQLLIERIREKLAGEPVLREVSMFGGHSFMVNEKLLVGALKEGALLVHVAPANHAELLLSPGAGQAEMGTGRSMGPGWIQVDAASLEKDDALASWLGTALEFNRALTGGGR
;
A
#
# COMPACT_ATOMS: atom_id res chain seq x y z
N MET A 1 -6.37 23.13 -2.17
CA MET A 1 -6.42 22.21 -3.32
C MET A 1 -5.79 20.88 -2.93
N HIS A 2 -6.46 19.78 -3.22
CA HIS A 2 -5.95 18.47 -2.86
C HIS A 2 -5.10 17.88 -3.98
N THR A 3 -3.93 17.37 -3.62
CA THR A 3 -3.08 16.66 -4.57
C THR A 3 -3.61 15.22 -4.72
N ALA A 4 -3.14 14.52 -5.75
CA ALA A 4 -3.49 13.10 -5.92
C ALA A 4 -3.06 12.29 -4.70
N GLN A 5 -1.91 12.60 -4.12
CA GLN A 5 -1.45 11.94 -2.91
C GLN A 5 -2.40 12.19 -1.73
N GLN A 6 -2.83 13.43 -1.53
CA GLN A 6 -3.74 13.75 -0.44
C GLN A 6 -5.08 13.05 -0.57
N LEU A 7 -5.60 13.00 -1.79
CA LEU A 7 -6.86 12.29 -2.05
C LEU A 7 -6.72 10.81 -1.74
N LEU A 8 -5.60 10.21 -2.12
CA LEU A 8 -5.34 8.81 -1.83
C LEU A 8 -5.22 8.58 -0.33
N ILE A 9 -4.52 9.46 0.38
CA ILE A 9 -4.39 9.38 1.83
C ILE A 9 -5.77 9.33 2.49
N GLU A 10 -6.66 10.22 2.09
CA GLU A 10 -8.00 10.29 2.66
C GLU A 10 -8.81 9.02 2.39
N ARG A 11 -8.69 8.49 1.18
CA ARG A 11 -9.38 7.25 0.81
C ARG A 11 -8.88 6.06 1.63
N ILE A 12 -7.56 5.96 1.80
CA ILE A 12 -6.96 4.89 2.60
C ILE A 12 -7.39 5.02 4.05
N ARG A 13 -7.32 6.24 4.59
CA ARG A 13 -7.67 6.52 5.98
C ARG A 13 -9.10 6.08 6.28
N GLU A 14 -10.01 6.36 5.36
CA GLU A 14 -11.40 5.96 5.51
C GLU A 14 -11.55 4.44 5.54
N LYS A 15 -10.83 3.75 4.65
CA LYS A 15 -10.93 2.28 4.56
C LYS A 15 -10.27 1.57 5.72
N LEU A 16 -9.28 2.19 6.36
CA LEU A 16 -8.57 1.59 7.49
C LEU A 16 -9.09 2.05 8.84
N ALA A 17 -10.17 2.82 8.87
CA ALA A 17 -10.70 3.42 10.10
C ALA A 17 -11.02 2.40 11.19
N GLY A 18 -11.29 1.16 10.82
CA GLY A 18 -11.61 0.11 11.79
C GLY A 18 -10.39 -0.62 12.37
N GLU A 19 -9.19 -0.31 11.90
CA GLU A 19 -7.99 -0.99 12.39
C GLU A 19 -7.59 -0.45 13.76
N PRO A 20 -7.46 -1.33 14.77
CA PRO A 20 -7.21 -0.84 16.14
C PRO A 20 -5.80 -0.31 16.39
N VAL A 21 -4.80 -0.79 15.66
CA VAL A 21 -3.42 -0.34 15.82
C VAL A 21 -2.95 0.24 14.48
N LEU A 22 -3.40 1.46 14.22
CA LEU A 22 -3.10 2.16 12.98
C LEU A 22 -2.27 3.40 13.27
N ARG A 23 -1.17 3.56 12.54
CA ARG A 23 -0.31 4.72 12.68
C ARG A 23 0.10 5.22 11.30
N GLU A 24 0.21 6.54 11.17
CA GLU A 24 0.62 7.17 9.92
C GLU A 24 1.98 7.82 10.10
N VAL A 25 2.87 7.62 9.12
CA VAL A 25 4.24 8.15 9.19
C VAL A 25 4.63 8.68 7.82
N SER A 26 5.14 9.92 7.77
CA SER A 26 5.67 10.46 6.53
C SER A 26 7.13 10.03 6.39
N MET A 27 7.48 9.42 5.26
CA MET A 27 8.87 9.04 5.01
C MET A 27 9.12 8.95 3.51
N PHE A 28 10.34 9.30 3.11
CA PHE A 28 10.79 9.19 1.71
C PHE A 28 9.84 9.86 0.71
N GLY A 29 9.23 10.99 1.10
CA GLY A 29 8.31 11.70 0.25
C GLY A 29 6.94 11.08 0.14
N GLY A 30 6.70 9.95 0.81
CA GLY A 30 5.41 9.29 0.84
C GLY A 30 4.75 9.40 2.20
N HIS A 31 3.49 9.00 2.26
CA HIS A 31 2.75 8.98 3.52
C HIS A 31 2.34 7.54 3.78
N SER A 32 2.98 6.93 4.78
CA SER A 32 2.84 5.49 5.05
C SER A 32 1.84 5.20 6.14
N PHE A 33 1.12 4.09 5.96
CA PHE A 33 0.17 3.60 6.96
C PHE A 33 0.73 2.32 7.54
N MET A 34 0.90 2.31 8.86
CA MET A 34 1.42 1.14 9.57
C MET A 34 0.31 0.52 10.39
N VAL A 35 0.17 -0.78 10.28
CA VAL A 35 -0.82 -1.54 11.06
C VAL A 35 -0.04 -2.57 11.85
N ASN A 36 -0.32 -2.64 13.14
CA ASN A 36 0.40 -3.53 14.06
C ASN A 36 1.92 -3.31 13.99
N GLU A 37 2.32 -2.04 13.84
CA GLU A 37 3.72 -1.59 13.80
C GLU A 37 4.51 -2.07 12.59
N LYS A 38 3.82 -2.51 11.53
CA LYS A 38 4.44 -2.90 10.26
C LYS A 38 3.84 -2.08 9.14
N LEU A 39 4.67 -1.71 8.17
CA LEU A 39 4.17 -0.94 7.03
C LEU A 39 3.17 -1.76 6.24
N LEU A 40 2.00 -1.19 6.02
CA LEU A 40 0.94 -1.81 5.26
C LEU A 40 0.92 -1.30 3.83
N VAL A 41 0.72 -0.01 3.67
CA VAL A 41 0.68 0.66 2.36
C VAL A 41 1.21 2.07 2.53
N GLY A 42 1.55 2.70 1.40
CA GLY A 42 1.97 4.09 1.40
C GLY A 42 1.37 4.84 0.23
N ALA A 43 1.00 6.09 0.45
CA ALA A 43 0.53 6.97 -0.61
C ALA A 43 1.74 7.75 -1.13
N LEU A 44 2.09 7.54 -2.39
CA LEU A 44 3.24 8.18 -3.01
C LEU A 44 2.87 9.51 -3.64
N LYS A 45 3.87 10.31 -3.97
CA LYS A 45 3.67 11.70 -4.41
C LYS A 45 2.68 11.89 -5.56
N GLU A 46 2.66 10.98 -6.50
CA GLU A 46 1.81 11.11 -7.68
C GLU A 46 0.49 10.36 -7.55
N GLY A 47 0.18 9.92 -6.34
CA GLY A 47 -1.05 9.17 -6.09
C GLY A 47 -0.91 7.68 -6.32
N ALA A 48 0.30 7.19 -6.57
CA ALA A 48 0.55 5.76 -6.65
C ALA A 48 0.53 5.14 -5.24
N LEU A 49 0.20 3.87 -5.17
CA LEU A 49 0.12 3.14 -3.91
C LEU A 49 1.30 2.19 -3.76
N LEU A 50 2.01 2.30 -2.65
CA LEU A 50 3.02 1.30 -2.28
C LEU A 50 2.31 0.25 -1.44
N VAL A 51 2.47 -1.02 -1.79
CA VAL A 51 1.79 -2.12 -1.10
C VAL A 51 2.81 -3.16 -0.62
N HIS A 52 2.70 -3.53 0.64
CA HIS A 52 3.54 -4.58 1.22
C HIS A 52 2.76 -5.88 1.22
N VAL A 53 3.19 -6.85 0.45
CA VAL A 53 2.48 -8.12 0.26
C VAL A 53 3.40 -9.30 0.56
N ALA A 54 2.83 -10.49 0.66
CA ALA A 54 3.63 -11.70 0.88
C ALA A 54 4.59 -11.90 -0.30
N PRO A 55 5.89 -12.07 -0.04
CA PRO A 55 6.86 -12.31 -1.13
C PRO A 55 6.48 -13.48 -2.02
N ALA A 56 5.85 -14.50 -1.47
CA ALA A 56 5.40 -15.67 -2.24
C ALA A 56 4.35 -15.31 -3.29
N ASN A 57 3.61 -14.23 -3.09
CA ASN A 57 2.56 -13.80 -4.01
C ASN A 57 3.01 -12.67 -4.94
N HIS A 58 4.25 -12.24 -4.81
CA HIS A 58 4.75 -11.06 -5.51
C HIS A 58 4.62 -11.18 -7.02
N ALA A 59 5.13 -12.26 -7.59
CA ALA A 59 5.13 -12.45 -9.04
C ALA A 59 3.72 -12.46 -9.62
N GLU A 60 2.80 -13.12 -8.94
CA GLU A 60 1.40 -13.20 -9.36
C GLU A 60 0.74 -11.83 -9.30
N LEU A 61 0.97 -11.09 -8.20
CA LEU A 61 0.36 -9.78 -8.02
C LEU A 61 0.90 -8.74 -9.01
N LEU A 62 2.13 -8.93 -9.50
CA LEU A 62 2.68 -8.04 -10.53
C LEU A 62 1.89 -8.11 -11.84
N LEU A 63 1.11 -9.15 -12.04
CA LEU A 63 0.28 -9.29 -13.23
C LEU A 63 -1.00 -8.45 -13.16
N SER A 64 -1.29 -7.89 -12.01
CA SER A 64 -2.48 -7.05 -11.84
C SER A 64 -2.32 -5.72 -12.59
N PRO A 65 -3.44 -5.14 -13.08
CA PRO A 65 -3.37 -3.87 -13.81
C PRO A 65 -2.69 -2.78 -12.99
N GLY A 66 -1.73 -2.10 -13.60
CA GLY A 66 -1.03 -0.98 -12.96
C GLY A 66 0.02 -1.37 -11.94
N ALA A 67 0.20 -2.65 -11.67
CA ALA A 67 1.17 -3.11 -10.69
C ALA A 67 2.56 -3.18 -11.29
N GLY A 68 3.57 -2.79 -10.52
CA GLY A 68 4.96 -2.85 -10.92
C GLY A 68 5.84 -3.03 -9.70
N GLN A 69 7.11 -3.34 -9.94
CA GLN A 69 8.08 -3.47 -8.87
C GLN A 69 8.32 -2.12 -8.21
N ALA A 70 8.16 -2.06 -6.89
CA ALA A 70 8.44 -0.83 -6.16
C ALA A 70 9.93 -0.59 -6.08
N GLU A 71 10.33 0.68 -6.13
CA GLU A 71 11.73 1.07 -6.10
C GLU A 71 12.00 2.12 -5.02
N MET A 72 13.18 2.04 -4.42
CA MET A 72 13.66 3.03 -3.47
C MET A 72 14.62 3.95 -4.23
N GLY A 73 14.05 4.98 -4.86
CA GLY A 73 14.83 5.81 -5.75
C GLY A 73 15.06 5.13 -7.09
N THR A 74 15.73 5.82 -7.99
CA THR A 74 15.87 5.37 -9.37
C THR A 74 16.71 4.10 -9.46
N GLY A 75 16.12 3.07 -10.03
CA GLY A 75 16.83 1.85 -10.34
C GLY A 75 17.09 0.91 -9.18
N ARG A 76 16.56 1.21 -7.99
CA ARG A 76 16.77 0.36 -6.83
C ARG A 76 15.48 -0.35 -6.44
N SER A 77 15.40 -1.63 -6.78
CA SER A 77 14.25 -2.45 -6.42
C SER A 77 14.14 -2.61 -4.90
N MET A 78 12.92 -2.52 -4.38
CA MET A 78 12.67 -2.78 -2.96
C MET A 78 12.62 -4.28 -2.67
N GLY A 79 12.66 -5.11 -3.72
CA GLY A 79 12.67 -6.55 -3.55
C GLY A 79 11.28 -7.16 -3.53
N PRO A 80 11.22 -8.51 -3.41
CA PRO A 80 9.94 -9.22 -3.37
C PRO A 80 9.09 -8.75 -2.18
N GLY A 81 7.79 -8.63 -2.40
CA GLY A 81 6.87 -8.20 -1.37
C GLY A 81 6.55 -6.71 -1.42
N TRP A 82 7.18 -5.96 -2.32
CA TRP A 82 6.94 -4.53 -2.45
C TRP A 82 6.47 -4.20 -3.85
N ILE A 83 5.22 -3.76 -3.96
CA ILE A 83 4.58 -3.48 -5.24
C ILE A 83 4.11 -2.04 -5.26
N GLN A 84 4.24 -1.40 -6.41
CA GLN A 84 3.72 -0.06 -6.63
C GLN A 84 2.60 -0.15 -7.65
N VAL A 85 1.45 0.44 -7.31
CA VAL A 85 0.27 0.45 -8.18
C VAL A 85 0.03 1.89 -8.63
N ASP A 86 -0.13 2.10 -9.94
CA ASP A 86 -0.29 3.45 -10.44
C ASP A 86 -1.64 4.06 -10.09
N ALA A 87 -1.69 5.39 -10.10
CA ALA A 87 -2.89 6.12 -9.69
C ALA A 87 -4.11 5.79 -10.56
N ALA A 88 -3.89 5.61 -11.86
CA ALA A 88 -4.99 5.33 -12.78
C ALA A 88 -5.70 4.02 -12.45
N SER A 89 -4.94 3.03 -11.99
CA SER A 89 -5.50 1.72 -11.63
C SER A 89 -6.23 1.74 -10.30
N LEU A 90 -6.13 2.84 -9.55
CA LEU A 90 -6.76 2.98 -8.23
C LEU A 90 -8.02 3.85 -8.28
N GLU A 91 -8.42 4.32 -9.46
CA GLU A 91 -9.58 5.19 -9.59
C GLU A 91 -10.85 4.54 -9.06
N LYS A 92 -11.02 3.26 -9.34
CA LYS A 92 -12.15 2.52 -8.81
C LYS A 92 -11.88 2.10 -7.37
N ASP A 93 -12.84 2.35 -6.52
CA ASP A 93 -12.72 2.00 -5.10
C ASP A 93 -12.50 0.51 -4.87
N ASP A 94 -13.09 -0.32 -5.73
CA ASP A 94 -12.92 -1.77 -5.63
C ASP A 94 -11.46 -2.18 -5.79
N ALA A 95 -10.73 -1.52 -6.69
CA ALA A 95 -9.32 -1.82 -6.90
C ALA A 95 -8.50 -1.45 -5.68
N LEU A 96 -8.73 -0.26 -5.13
CA LEU A 96 -8.04 0.18 -3.92
C LEU A 96 -8.36 -0.75 -2.75
N ALA A 97 -9.65 -1.09 -2.57
CA ALA A 97 -10.06 -1.97 -1.49
C ALA A 97 -9.41 -3.35 -1.61
N SER A 98 -9.29 -3.86 -2.83
CA SER A 98 -8.66 -5.15 -3.09
C SER A 98 -7.19 -5.15 -2.67
N TRP A 99 -6.45 -4.10 -3.04
CA TRP A 99 -5.04 -3.98 -2.65
C TRP A 99 -4.88 -3.85 -1.13
N LEU A 100 -5.74 -3.07 -0.50
CA LEU A 100 -5.69 -2.92 0.96
C LEU A 100 -6.01 -4.25 1.65
N GLY A 101 -6.98 -5.00 1.13
CA GLY A 101 -7.32 -6.31 1.67
C GLY A 101 -6.17 -7.29 1.56
N THR A 102 -5.47 -7.30 0.43
CA THR A 102 -4.30 -8.13 0.21
C THR A 102 -3.20 -7.79 1.21
N ALA A 103 -2.94 -6.50 1.41
CA ALA A 103 -1.92 -6.05 2.35
C ALA A 103 -2.30 -6.40 3.79
N LEU A 104 -3.56 -6.24 4.16
CA LEU A 104 -4.03 -6.57 5.50
C LEU A 104 -3.91 -8.06 5.79
N GLU A 105 -4.21 -8.89 4.80
CA GLU A 105 -4.08 -10.33 4.95
C GLU A 105 -2.64 -10.72 5.26
N PHE A 106 -1.70 -10.16 4.52
CA PHE A 106 -0.29 -10.43 4.78
C PHE A 106 0.14 -9.86 6.14
N ASN A 107 -0.33 -8.66 6.47
CA ASN A 107 0.01 -8.01 7.74
C ASN A 107 -0.42 -8.87 8.92
N ARG A 108 -1.63 -9.43 8.85
CA ARG A 108 -2.13 -10.30 9.92
C ARG A 108 -1.31 -11.59 10.04
N ALA A 109 -0.92 -12.16 8.91
CA ALA A 109 -0.08 -13.36 8.92
C ALA A 109 1.30 -13.06 9.50
N LEU A 110 1.85 -11.89 9.15
CA LEU A 110 3.18 -11.49 9.59
C LEU A 110 3.24 -11.17 11.08
N THR A 111 2.19 -10.53 11.59
CA THR A 111 2.19 -10.01 12.97
C THR A 111 1.36 -10.86 13.93
N GLY A 112 0.64 -11.85 13.42
CA GLY A 112 -0.32 -12.59 14.25
C GLY A 112 -1.49 -11.71 14.67
N GLY A 113 -1.64 -10.53 14.06
CA GLY A 113 -2.69 -9.58 14.40
C GLY A 113 -4.07 -10.15 14.15
N GLY A 114 -5.05 -9.63 14.85
CA GLY A 114 -6.41 -10.12 14.75
C GLY A 114 -6.71 -11.26 15.71
N ARG A 115 -5.78 -11.59 16.54
CA ARG A 115 -5.95 -12.63 17.56
C ARG A 115 -6.36 -12.00 18.87
#